data_62b9c438c3bc6f896634e6f931cee124
#
_entry.id   62b9c438c3bc6f896634e6f931cee124
#
_cell.length_a   1.000
_cell.length_b   1.000
_cell.length_c   1.000
_cell.angle_alpha   90.00
_cell.angle_beta   90.00
_cell.angle_gamma   90.00
#
_symmetry.space_group_name_H-M   'P 1'
#
loop_
_entity.id
_entity.type
_entity.pdbx_description
1 polymer ?
#
loop_
_entity_poly.entity_id
_entity_poly.type
_entity_poly.pdbx_seq_one_letter_code
_entity_poly.pdbx_strand_id
1 'polypeptide(L)' 'RVEEDSAIGRADAVVYMPDAVFVFELKYDGSAEEAIRQIDEKGYLIPYSADGKRLFKIGVNYDSTQRTISDWIIKED' A
#
# COMPACT_ATOMS: atom_id res chain seq x y z
N ARG A 1 -13.05 5.71 3.95
CA ARG A 1 -12.68 6.71 2.95
C ARG A 1 -11.41 6.28 2.21
N VAL A 2 -11.41 6.47 0.91
CA VAL A 2 -10.25 6.16 0.06
C VAL A 2 -9.67 7.47 -0.46
N GLU A 3 -8.36 7.60 -0.36
CA GLU A 3 -7.63 8.69 -1.00
C GLU A 3 -6.70 8.11 -2.03
N GLU A 4 -6.77 8.63 -3.24
CA GLU A 4 -5.82 8.31 -4.29
C GLU A 4 -4.77 9.40 -4.32
N ASP A 5 -3.55 8.99 -4.62
CA ASP A 5 -2.45 9.89 -4.53
C ASP A 5 -1.46 9.69 -5.65
N SER A 6 -1.21 10.72 -6.41
CA SER A 6 -0.25 10.71 -7.50
C SER A 6 1.01 11.50 -7.18
N ALA A 7 1.12 12.09 -6.00
CA ALA A 7 2.30 12.87 -5.65
C ALA A 7 3.46 11.96 -5.25
N ILE A 8 4.68 12.43 -5.50
CA ILE A 8 5.88 11.72 -5.09
C ILE A 8 5.91 11.60 -3.57
N GLY A 9 6.24 10.41 -3.08
CA GLY A 9 6.34 10.14 -1.64
C GLY A 9 5.04 9.73 -0.99
N ARG A 10 4.03 9.39 -1.80
CA ARG A 10 2.74 8.95 -1.28
C ARG A 10 2.33 7.61 -1.85
N ALA A 11 1.49 6.91 -1.11
CA ALA A 11 0.97 5.61 -1.54
C ALA A 11 -0.01 5.77 -2.70
N ASP A 12 -0.24 4.68 -3.44
CA ASP A 12 -1.21 4.67 -4.52
C ASP A 12 -2.63 4.86 -4.03
N ALA A 13 -2.95 4.29 -2.86
CA ALA A 13 -4.26 4.47 -2.25
C ALA A 13 -4.16 4.32 -0.74
N VAL A 14 -5.05 4.98 -0.03
CA VAL A 14 -5.15 4.86 1.43
C VAL A 14 -6.61 4.70 1.79
N VAL A 15 -6.92 3.68 2.58
CA VAL A 15 -8.28 3.43 3.08
C VAL A 15 -8.31 3.70 4.57
N TYR A 16 -9.17 4.60 4.98
CA TYR A 16 -9.35 4.94 6.40
C TYR A 16 -10.56 4.21 6.95
N MET A 17 -10.34 3.49 8.05
CA MET A 17 -11.41 2.87 8.82
C MET A 17 -11.40 3.48 10.22
N PRO A 18 -12.44 3.29 11.02
CA PRO A 18 -12.47 3.88 12.36
C PRO A 18 -11.30 3.50 13.26
N ASP A 19 -10.78 2.30 13.13
CA ASP A 19 -9.72 1.78 13.99
C ASP A 19 -8.46 1.34 13.23
N ALA A 20 -8.42 1.54 11.92
CA ALA A 20 -7.30 1.08 11.10
C ALA A 20 -7.10 1.96 9.88
N VAL A 21 -5.87 1.99 9.39
CA VAL A 21 -5.52 2.62 8.11
C VAL A 21 -4.83 1.58 7.27
N PHE A 22 -5.26 1.46 6.00
CA PHE A 22 -4.67 0.53 5.04
C PHE A 22 -3.98 1.34 3.95
N VAL A 23 -2.68 1.11 3.77
CA VAL A 23 -1.87 1.80 2.76
C VAL A 23 -1.55 0.80 1.66
N PHE A 24 -1.89 1.16 0.44
CA PHE A 24 -1.75 0.28 -0.72
C PHE A 24 -0.67 0.78 -1.66
N GLU A 25 0.09 -0.16 -2.20
CA GLU A 25 1.02 0.10 -3.28
C GLU A 25 0.83 -0.96 -4.35
N LEU A 26 0.72 -0.51 -5.60
CA LEU A 26 0.50 -1.38 -6.75
C LEU A 26 1.76 -1.43 -7.60
N LYS A 27 2.15 -2.64 -7.98
CA LYS A 27 3.22 -2.86 -8.94
C LYS A 27 2.67 -3.52 -10.19
N TYR A 28 3.28 -3.23 -11.32
CA TYR A 28 2.97 -3.84 -12.61
C TYR A 28 4.17 -4.67 -13.04
N ASP A 29 3.95 -5.96 -13.26
CA ASP A 29 5.00 -6.88 -13.70
C ASP A 29 6.23 -6.85 -12.79
N GLY A 30 6.00 -6.68 -11.52
CA GLY A 30 7.01 -6.72 -10.47
C GLY A 30 6.61 -7.73 -9.42
N SER A 31 6.56 -7.31 -8.16
CA SER A 31 6.14 -8.20 -7.07
C SER A 31 5.45 -7.43 -5.95
N ALA A 32 4.62 -8.16 -5.20
CA ALA A 32 4.00 -7.61 -4.00
C ALA A 32 5.06 -7.26 -2.95
N GLU A 33 6.15 -8.00 -2.89
CA GLU A 33 7.26 -7.74 -1.97
C GLU A 33 7.93 -6.40 -2.28
N GLU A 34 8.11 -6.08 -3.56
CA GLU A 34 8.62 -4.78 -3.96
C GLU A 34 7.68 -3.65 -3.53
N ALA A 35 6.37 -3.88 -3.63
CA ALA A 35 5.39 -2.90 -3.19
C ALA A 35 5.50 -2.64 -1.69
N ILE A 36 5.59 -3.69 -0.88
CA ILE A 36 5.76 -3.57 0.56
C ILE A 36 7.05 -2.83 0.89
N ARG A 37 8.14 -3.17 0.21
CA ARG A 37 9.43 -2.51 0.41
C ARG A 37 9.35 -1.02 0.10
N GLN A 38 8.64 -0.65 -0.95
CA GLN A 38 8.48 0.75 -1.30
C GLN A 38 7.68 1.51 -0.24
N ILE A 39 6.63 0.90 0.32
CA ILE A 39 5.88 1.52 1.41
C ILE A 39 6.82 1.84 2.58
N ASP A 40 7.69 0.90 2.94
CA ASP A 40 8.62 1.09 4.04
C ASP A 40 9.70 2.14 3.71
N GLU A 41 10.34 2.00 2.55
CA GLU A 41 11.46 2.87 2.17
C GLU A 41 11.03 4.31 1.95
N LYS A 42 9.83 4.52 1.43
CA LYS A 42 9.30 5.86 1.19
C LYS A 42 8.57 6.45 2.39
N GLY A 43 8.38 5.66 3.44
CA GLY A 43 7.74 6.13 4.66
C GLY A 43 6.26 6.45 4.49
N TYR A 44 5.55 5.70 3.67
CA TYR A 44 4.15 6.00 3.36
C TYR A 44 3.22 5.89 4.56
N LEU A 45 3.61 5.16 5.62
CA LEU A 45 2.81 5.06 6.84
C LEU A 45 3.01 6.23 7.80
N ILE A 46 4.10 6.98 7.64
CA ILE A 46 4.46 8.03 8.60
C ILE A 46 3.32 9.04 8.84
N PRO A 47 2.63 9.53 7.80
CA PRO A 47 1.55 10.50 8.03
C PRO A 47 0.41 9.99 8.91
N TYR A 48 0.27 8.67 9.05
CA TYR A 48 -0.85 8.04 9.75
C TYR A 48 -0.47 7.48 11.11
N SER A 49 0.81 7.54 11.47
CA SER A 49 1.33 6.84 12.66
C SER A 49 0.90 7.49 13.98
N ALA A 50 0.47 8.75 13.96
CA ALA A 50 0.12 9.48 15.18
C ALA A 50 -1.33 9.27 15.63
N ASP A 51 -2.15 8.56 14.86
CA ASP A 51 -3.59 8.47 15.12
C ASP A 51 -3.98 7.37 16.09
N GLY A 52 -3.04 6.57 16.55
CA GLY A 52 -3.33 5.44 17.44
C GLY A 52 -4.09 4.31 16.78
N LYS A 53 -4.28 4.35 15.48
CA LYS A 53 -4.95 3.30 14.72
C LYS A 53 -3.98 2.20 14.33
N ARG A 54 -4.52 1.01 14.08
CA ARG A 54 -3.72 -0.06 13.51
C ARG A 54 -3.36 0.31 12.06
N LEU A 55 -2.13 0.04 11.69
CA LEU A 55 -1.62 0.37 10.35
C LEU A 55 -1.32 -0.90 9.59
N PHE A 56 -1.79 -0.97 8.35
CA PHE A 56 -1.57 -2.13 7.48
C PHE A 56 -0.94 -1.68 6.18
N LYS A 57 0.02 -2.47 5.72
CA LYS A 57 0.65 -2.31 4.41
C LYS A 57 0.11 -3.37 3.48
N ILE A 58 -0.35 -2.96 2.31
CA ILE A 58 -0.88 -3.88 1.31
C ILE A 58 -0.12 -3.66 0.02
N GLY A 59 0.66 -4.66 -0.37
CA GLY A 59 1.36 -4.66 -1.65
C GLY A 59 0.62 -5.57 -2.62
N VAL A 60 0.42 -5.09 -3.85
CA VAL A 60 -0.32 -5.82 -4.87
C VAL A 60 0.49 -5.77 -6.16
N ASN A 61 0.57 -6.90 -6.86
CA ASN A 61 1.19 -6.96 -8.17
C ASN A 61 0.19 -7.37 -9.24
N TYR A 62 0.17 -6.61 -10.32
CA TYR A 62 -0.63 -6.91 -11.49
C TYR A 62 0.28 -7.48 -12.58
N ASP A 63 -0.13 -8.63 -13.16
CA ASP A 63 0.57 -9.28 -14.26
C ASP A 63 -0.10 -8.89 -15.57
N SER A 64 0.60 -8.13 -16.41
CA SER A 64 0.05 -7.63 -17.67
C SER A 64 -0.12 -8.73 -18.72
N THR A 65 0.68 -9.79 -18.63
CA THR A 65 0.56 -10.93 -19.57
C THR A 65 -0.70 -11.70 -19.30
N GLN A 66 -0.98 -12.01 -18.04
CA GLN A 66 -2.17 -12.76 -17.63
C GLN A 66 -3.37 -11.85 -17.37
N ARG A 67 -3.14 -10.54 -17.30
CA ARG A 67 -4.17 -9.53 -17.09
C ARG A 67 -4.94 -9.75 -15.80
N THR A 68 -4.22 -10.01 -14.73
CA THR A 68 -4.82 -10.26 -13.42
C THR A 68 -3.86 -9.90 -12.31
N ILE A 69 -4.41 -9.78 -11.09
CA ILE A 69 -3.60 -9.71 -9.89
C ILE A 69 -2.92 -11.05 -9.71
N SER A 70 -1.60 -11.06 -9.71
CA SER A 70 -0.82 -12.29 -9.57
C SER A 70 -0.40 -12.56 -8.15
N ASP A 71 -0.32 -11.52 -7.31
CA ASP A 71 0.29 -11.63 -6.00
C ASP A 71 -0.14 -10.47 -5.13
N TRP A 72 -0.29 -10.70 -3.82
CA TRP A 72 -0.54 -9.64 -2.85
C TRP A 72 0.00 -10.04 -1.49
N ILE A 73 0.36 -9.03 -0.68
CA ILE A 73 0.84 -9.22 0.69
C ILE A 73 0.15 -8.20 1.56
N ILE A 74 -0.34 -8.64 2.71
CA ILE A 74 -0.92 -7.76 3.73
C ILE A 74 -0.09 -7.95 4.99
N LYS A 75 0.44 -6.85 5.52
CA LYS A 75 1.21 -6.87 6.76
C LYS A 75 0.73 -5.77 7.69
N GLU A 76 0.57 -6.10 8.96
CA GLU A 76 0.36 -5.09 9.98
C GLU A 76 1.73 -4.54 10.40
N ASP A 77 1.78 -3.21 10.50
CA ASP A 77 3.01 -2.53 10.90
C ASP A 77 3.23 -2.61 12.40
#